data_8556b3b2c9d861794006837c37435fff
#
_entry.id   8556b3b2c9d861794006837c37435fff
#
_cell.length_a   1.000
_cell.length_b   1.000
_cell.length_c   1.000
_cell.angle_alpha   90.00
_cell.angle_beta   90.00
_cell.angle_gamma   90.00
#
_symmetry.space_group_name_H-M   'P 1'
#
loop_
_entity.id
_entity.type
_entity.pdbx_description
1 polymer ?
#
loop_
_entity_poly.entity_id
_entity_poly.type
_entity_poly.pdbx_seq_one_letter_code
_entity_poly.pdbx_strand_id
1 'polypeptide(L)'
;MSMKHKATKRKGTLNARAIAGLVLLAFCAIFCTLPFILMIGNGNQTNSIIQSHDGKAEALAKQQRKDELSRAHDYNKRLFASGQTTMGEAVDPFSGNGSQSIADSDKDYQSQLDLPADGIMATVTYPRLGINLPIRHGTSQTTLADGAGHMYGTSLPVGGKNTHAVISAHTGLADRMMFDKLSLRQGKIGDFFYIKVVGKTLAYKVTSIKVVDPDHFDDLKIAPGKDEVTLLTCTPYGV
;
A
#
# COMPACT_ATOMS: atom_id res chain seq x y z
N MET A 1 44.34 9.19 70.47
CA MET A 1 44.92 8.39 69.33
C MET A 1 43.79 7.88 68.49
N SER A 2 43.44 8.61 67.41
CA SER A 2 42.25 8.34 66.55
C SER A 2 42.72 7.67 65.30
N MET A 3 42.35 6.40 65.08
CA MET A 3 42.65 5.66 63.85
C MET A 3 41.55 5.97 62.81
N LYS A 4 41.93 6.65 61.72
CA LYS A 4 41.08 6.85 60.53
C LYS A 4 41.15 5.59 59.65
N HIS A 5 40.08 4.83 59.58
CA HIS A 5 39.90 3.78 58.58
C HIS A 5 39.70 4.39 57.20
N LYS A 6 40.68 4.19 56.32
CA LYS A 6 40.58 4.48 54.88
C LYS A 6 39.81 3.33 54.19
N ALA A 7 38.56 3.61 53.78
CA ALA A 7 37.79 2.70 52.96
C ALA A 7 38.37 2.70 51.52
N THR A 8 39.02 1.61 51.13
CA THR A 8 39.49 1.35 49.75
C THR A 8 38.29 1.00 48.88
N LYS A 9 37.89 1.90 47.98
CA LYS A 9 36.93 1.58 46.90
C LYS A 9 37.54 0.55 45.93
N ARG A 10 37.13 -0.72 46.03
CA ARG A 10 37.41 -1.71 45.03
C ARG A 10 36.75 -1.33 43.71
N LYS A 11 37.52 -0.95 42.71
CA LYS A 11 37.05 -0.88 41.32
C LYS A 11 36.77 -2.32 40.84
N GLY A 12 35.53 -2.71 40.79
CA GLY A 12 35.10 -3.97 40.23
C GLY A 12 35.41 -3.99 38.71
N THR A 13 36.42 -4.71 38.32
CA THR A 13 36.66 -5.02 36.90
C THR A 13 35.65 -6.06 36.45
N LEU A 14 34.83 -5.72 35.49
CA LEU A 14 33.91 -6.68 34.85
C LEU A 14 34.73 -7.84 34.24
N ASN A 15 34.40 -9.09 34.62
CA ASN A 15 35.01 -10.27 34.05
C ASN A 15 34.67 -10.36 32.55
N ALA A 16 35.61 -10.90 31.73
CA ALA A 16 35.42 -11.06 30.29
C ALA A 16 34.09 -11.75 29.90
N ARG A 17 33.63 -12.69 30.74
CA ARG A 17 32.34 -13.39 30.58
C ARG A 17 31.15 -12.43 30.77
N ALA A 18 31.22 -11.49 31.72
CA ALA A 18 30.17 -10.50 31.95
C ALA A 18 30.13 -9.48 30.81
N ILE A 19 31.30 -9.08 30.25
CA ILE A 19 31.38 -8.21 29.08
C ILE A 19 30.78 -8.91 27.87
N ALA A 20 31.14 -10.19 27.61
CA ALA A 20 30.58 -10.97 26.52
C ALA A 20 29.04 -11.11 26.64
N GLY A 21 28.52 -11.35 27.85
CA GLY A 21 27.08 -11.41 28.10
C GLY A 21 26.36 -10.09 27.83
N LEU A 22 26.95 -8.96 28.24
CA LEU A 22 26.40 -7.62 27.98
C LEU A 22 26.40 -7.28 26.47
N VAL A 23 27.47 -7.65 25.76
CA VAL A 23 27.55 -7.46 24.29
C VAL A 23 26.48 -8.30 23.60
N LEU A 24 26.29 -9.57 23.99
CA LEU A 24 25.27 -10.43 23.44
C LEU A 24 23.86 -9.87 23.69
N LEU A 25 23.58 -9.42 24.92
CA LEU A 25 22.30 -8.79 25.27
C LEU A 25 22.03 -7.51 24.45
N ALA A 26 23.07 -6.66 24.27
CA ALA A 26 22.95 -5.47 23.43
C ALA A 26 22.67 -5.85 21.97
N PHE A 27 23.34 -6.89 21.45
CA PHE A 27 23.11 -7.37 20.09
C PHE A 27 21.70 -7.93 19.91
N CYS A 28 21.20 -8.72 20.86
CA CYS A 28 19.82 -9.21 20.86
C CYS A 28 18.81 -8.05 20.93
N ALA A 29 19.05 -7.07 21.79
CA ALA A 29 18.18 -5.90 21.90
C ALA A 29 18.10 -5.11 20.57
N ILE A 30 19.26 -4.86 19.92
CA ILE A 30 19.31 -4.18 18.61
C ILE A 30 18.57 -5.02 17.57
N PHE A 31 18.82 -6.32 17.50
CA PHE A 31 18.18 -7.20 16.54
C PHE A 31 16.65 -7.27 16.70
N CYS A 32 16.18 -7.26 17.94
CA CYS A 32 14.75 -7.26 18.24
C CYS A 32 14.07 -5.89 18.00
N THR A 33 14.78 -4.78 18.16
CA THR A 33 14.19 -3.44 18.03
C THR A 33 14.30 -2.87 16.63
N LEU A 34 15.30 -3.27 15.84
CA LEU A 34 15.57 -2.76 14.50
C LEU A 34 14.36 -2.86 13.56
N PRO A 35 13.65 -4.00 13.45
CA PRO A 35 12.45 -4.10 12.61
C PRO A 35 11.37 -3.07 12.97
N PHE A 36 11.15 -2.83 14.27
CA PHE A 36 10.16 -1.84 14.73
C PHE A 36 10.56 -0.42 14.38
N ILE A 37 11.85 -0.09 14.49
CA ILE A 37 12.38 1.24 14.11
C ILE A 37 12.21 1.46 12.60
N LEU A 38 12.53 0.45 11.78
CA LEU A 38 12.36 0.51 10.33
C LEU A 38 10.89 0.65 9.95
N MET A 39 10.00 -0.09 10.59
CA MET A 39 8.56 -0.02 10.33
C MET A 39 7.97 1.37 10.65
N ILE A 40 8.39 2.00 11.76
CA ILE A 40 7.98 3.36 12.11
C ILE A 40 8.56 4.36 11.11
N GLY A 41 9.83 4.22 10.73
CA GLY A 41 10.50 5.09 9.74
C GLY A 41 9.80 5.04 8.38
N ASN A 42 9.51 3.84 7.88
CA ASN A 42 8.83 3.64 6.61
C ASN A 42 7.38 4.15 6.64
N GLY A 43 6.67 3.96 7.75
CA GLY A 43 5.33 4.51 7.94
C GLY A 43 5.31 6.04 7.89
N ASN A 44 6.27 6.70 8.54
CA ASN A 44 6.40 8.16 8.51
C ASN A 44 6.76 8.67 7.09
N GLN A 45 7.64 7.98 6.39
CA GLN A 45 7.99 8.30 5.00
C GLN A 45 6.78 8.17 4.08
N THR A 46 6.03 7.09 4.17
CA THR A 46 4.80 6.87 3.39
C THR A 46 3.78 7.98 3.65
N ASN A 47 3.53 8.34 4.91
CA ASN A 47 2.62 9.43 5.26
C ASN A 47 3.08 10.78 4.70
N SER A 48 4.39 11.07 4.71
CA SER A 48 4.94 12.28 4.12
C SER A 48 4.73 12.35 2.61
N ILE A 49 4.93 11.23 1.91
CA ILE A 49 4.68 11.12 0.47
C ILE A 49 3.20 11.37 0.16
N ILE A 50 2.29 10.74 0.89
CA ILE A 50 0.83 10.93 0.73
C ILE A 50 0.43 12.38 0.97
N GLN A 51 0.90 13.01 2.05
CA GLN A 51 0.60 14.41 2.34
C GLN A 51 1.11 15.35 1.24
N SER A 52 2.31 15.09 0.72
CA SER A 52 2.88 15.87 -0.40
C SER A 52 2.03 15.72 -1.66
N HIS A 53 1.65 14.50 -2.03
CA HIS A 53 0.78 14.22 -3.19
C HIS A 53 -0.58 14.90 -3.04
N ASP A 54 -1.24 14.70 -1.91
CA ASP A 54 -2.55 15.28 -1.63
C ASP A 54 -2.52 16.81 -1.68
N GLY A 55 -1.49 17.43 -1.10
CA GLY A 55 -1.31 18.87 -1.13
C GLY A 55 -1.09 19.40 -2.56
N LYS A 56 -0.31 18.70 -3.38
CA LYS A 56 -0.13 19.05 -4.79
C LYS A 56 -1.45 18.92 -5.57
N ALA A 57 -2.17 17.82 -5.38
CA ALA A 57 -3.45 17.58 -6.04
C ALA A 57 -4.50 18.62 -5.65
N GLU A 58 -4.52 19.08 -4.39
CA GLU A 58 -5.41 20.14 -3.92
C GLU A 58 -5.03 21.52 -4.45
N ALA A 59 -3.74 21.77 -4.65
CA ALA A 59 -3.23 23.04 -5.20
C ALA A 59 -3.49 23.21 -6.70
N LEU A 60 -3.83 22.11 -7.43
CA LEU A 60 -4.19 22.20 -8.84
C LEU A 60 -5.42 23.10 -9.05
N ALA A 61 -5.42 23.85 -10.15
CA ALA A 61 -6.58 24.66 -10.53
C ALA A 61 -7.84 23.77 -10.68
N LYS A 62 -8.97 24.27 -10.24
CA LYS A 62 -10.26 23.55 -10.31
C LYS A 62 -10.55 22.99 -11.71
N GLN A 63 -10.18 23.72 -12.75
CA GLN A 63 -10.36 23.29 -14.13
C GLN A 63 -9.48 22.08 -14.46
N GLN A 64 -8.20 22.11 -14.09
CA GLN A 64 -7.28 20.99 -14.31
C GLN A 64 -7.78 19.71 -13.63
N ARG A 65 -8.24 19.80 -12.38
CA ARG A 65 -8.83 18.65 -11.67
C ARG A 65 -10.06 18.11 -12.38
N LYS A 66 -10.93 19.00 -12.89
CA LYS A 66 -12.13 18.61 -13.63
C LYS A 66 -11.78 17.89 -14.93
N ASP A 67 -10.80 18.41 -15.66
CA ASP A 67 -10.37 17.85 -16.95
C ASP A 67 -9.73 16.46 -16.74
N GLU A 68 -8.93 16.32 -15.69
CA GLU A 68 -8.31 15.02 -15.34
C GLU A 68 -9.36 13.97 -14.97
N LEU A 69 -10.30 14.31 -14.09
CA LEU A 69 -11.39 13.40 -13.75
C LEU A 69 -12.25 13.04 -14.96
N SER A 70 -12.47 13.99 -15.87
CA SER A 70 -13.20 13.73 -17.13
C SER A 70 -12.48 12.72 -18.00
N ARG A 71 -11.16 12.88 -18.20
CA ARG A 71 -10.32 11.93 -18.95
C ARG A 71 -10.38 10.54 -18.35
N ALA A 72 -10.25 10.45 -17.03
CA ALA A 72 -10.32 9.17 -16.32
C ALA A 72 -11.71 8.51 -16.44
N HIS A 73 -12.79 9.29 -16.35
CA HIS A 73 -14.15 8.77 -16.59
C HIS A 73 -14.34 8.30 -18.04
N ASP A 74 -13.77 9.00 -19.01
CA ASP A 74 -13.87 8.60 -20.42
C ASP A 74 -13.01 7.34 -20.70
N TYR A 75 -11.85 7.22 -20.03
CA TYR A 75 -11.09 5.95 -20.04
C TYR A 75 -11.96 4.80 -19.52
N ASN A 76 -12.60 4.95 -18.36
CA ASN A 76 -13.46 3.92 -17.78
C ASN A 76 -14.65 3.55 -18.70
N LYS A 77 -15.25 4.52 -19.38
CA LYS A 77 -16.32 4.26 -20.37
C LYS A 77 -15.81 3.41 -21.54
N ARG A 78 -14.62 3.74 -22.07
CA ARG A 78 -14.00 2.96 -23.17
C ARG A 78 -13.69 1.54 -22.70
N LEU A 79 -13.13 1.39 -21.50
CA LEU A 79 -12.83 0.09 -20.90
C LEU A 79 -14.10 -0.77 -20.75
N PHE A 80 -15.17 -0.22 -20.22
CA PHE A 80 -16.45 -0.91 -20.09
C PHE A 80 -17.02 -1.30 -21.46
N ALA A 81 -16.98 -0.40 -22.44
CA ALA A 81 -17.48 -0.65 -23.80
C ALA A 81 -16.67 -1.73 -24.56
N SER A 82 -15.37 -1.87 -24.26
CA SER A 82 -14.51 -2.91 -24.85
C SER A 82 -14.74 -4.31 -24.24
N GLY A 83 -15.57 -4.42 -23.19
CA GLY A 83 -15.83 -5.68 -22.50
C GLY A 83 -14.70 -6.14 -21.58
N GLN A 84 -13.78 -5.25 -21.22
CA GLN A 84 -12.67 -5.52 -20.29
C GLN A 84 -11.87 -6.77 -20.68
N THR A 85 -11.46 -6.83 -21.96
CA THR A 85 -10.84 -8.03 -22.58
C THR A 85 -9.43 -8.32 -22.05
N THR A 86 -8.75 -7.34 -21.45
CA THR A 86 -7.40 -7.48 -20.93
C THR A 86 -7.42 -7.04 -19.48
N MET A 87 -7.33 -7.97 -18.56
CA MET A 87 -7.05 -7.67 -17.15
C MET A 87 -5.58 -8.00 -16.88
N GLY A 88 -4.91 -7.08 -16.19
CA GLY A 88 -3.50 -7.20 -15.89
C GLY A 88 -3.21 -8.38 -14.98
N GLU A 89 -2.00 -8.84 -15.11
CA GLU A 89 -1.46 -9.90 -14.29
C GLU A 89 -1.54 -9.51 -12.81
N ALA A 90 -2.27 -10.29 -12.03
CA ALA A 90 -1.96 -10.40 -10.62
C ALA A 90 -0.59 -11.09 -10.56
N VAL A 91 0.48 -10.29 -10.61
CA VAL A 91 1.82 -10.85 -10.52
C VAL A 91 1.96 -11.45 -9.15
N ASP A 92 2.13 -12.77 -9.09
CA ASP A 92 2.63 -13.42 -7.90
C ASP A 92 3.98 -12.78 -7.55
N PRO A 93 4.08 -12.04 -6.44
CA PRO A 93 5.31 -11.34 -6.07
C PRO A 93 6.51 -12.27 -5.87
N PHE A 94 6.28 -13.58 -5.77
CA PHE A 94 7.29 -14.62 -5.58
C PHE A 94 7.69 -15.34 -6.87
N SER A 95 6.97 -15.13 -7.99
CA SER A 95 7.21 -15.88 -9.24
C SER A 95 8.48 -15.47 -9.99
N GLY A 96 9.16 -14.39 -9.61
CA GLY A 96 10.46 -13.98 -10.15
C GLY A 96 10.48 -13.62 -11.65
N ASN A 97 9.40 -13.83 -12.38
CA ASN A 97 9.26 -13.50 -13.79
C ASN A 97 8.80 -12.06 -13.94
N GLY A 98 9.77 -11.15 -13.92
CA GLY A 98 9.56 -9.75 -14.25
C GLY A 98 9.24 -9.59 -15.74
N SER A 99 8.07 -10.02 -16.19
CA SER A 99 7.53 -9.52 -17.45
C SER A 99 7.23 -8.04 -17.22
N GLN A 100 7.88 -7.20 -17.99
CA GLN A 100 7.54 -5.78 -18.10
C GLN A 100 6.04 -5.72 -18.36
N SER A 101 5.26 -5.24 -17.40
CA SER A 101 3.81 -5.37 -17.43
C SER A 101 3.28 -4.62 -18.65
N ILE A 102 2.25 -5.14 -19.29
CA ILE A 102 1.51 -4.44 -20.35
C ILE A 102 1.16 -3.02 -19.89
N ALA A 103 0.90 -2.86 -18.60
CA ALA A 103 0.68 -1.60 -17.94
C ALA A 103 1.77 -0.55 -18.20
N ASP A 104 3.06 -0.94 -18.18
CA ASP A 104 4.18 -0.01 -18.36
C ASP A 104 4.30 0.48 -19.81
N SER A 105 3.80 -0.31 -20.78
CA SER A 105 3.82 0.03 -22.19
C SER A 105 2.63 0.85 -22.65
N ASP A 106 1.51 0.84 -21.93
CA ASP A 106 0.29 1.58 -22.25
C ASP A 106 0.39 3.05 -21.80
N LYS A 107 0.78 3.92 -22.74
CA LYS A 107 0.95 5.36 -22.49
C LYS A 107 -0.37 6.07 -22.15
N ASP A 108 -1.52 5.62 -22.70
CA ASP A 108 -2.82 6.21 -22.35
C ASP A 108 -3.13 5.93 -20.89
N TYR A 109 -2.97 4.69 -20.44
CA TYR A 109 -3.13 4.30 -19.05
C TYR A 109 -2.17 5.04 -18.11
N GLN A 110 -0.87 5.06 -18.44
CA GLN A 110 0.17 5.70 -17.61
C GLN A 110 -0.03 7.22 -17.48
N SER A 111 -0.67 7.85 -18.44
CA SER A 111 -0.95 9.29 -18.41
C SER A 111 -2.19 9.66 -17.59
N GLN A 112 -2.99 8.69 -17.17
CA GLN A 112 -4.21 8.95 -16.39
C GLN A 112 -3.85 9.21 -14.91
N LEU A 113 -4.44 10.25 -14.32
CA LEU A 113 -4.32 10.54 -12.88
C LEU A 113 -2.87 10.80 -12.41
N ASP A 114 -1.96 11.22 -13.29
CA ASP A 114 -0.57 11.57 -12.97
C ASP A 114 -0.33 13.09 -12.99
N LEU A 115 -1.31 13.90 -12.63
CA LEU A 115 -1.20 15.38 -12.67
C LEU A 115 -0.10 15.97 -11.77
N PRO A 116 0.15 15.47 -10.55
CA PRO A 116 1.29 15.94 -9.77
C PRO A 116 2.65 15.48 -10.31
N ALA A 117 2.66 14.60 -11.33
CA ALA A 117 3.86 13.99 -11.91
C ALA A 117 4.80 13.36 -10.86
N ASP A 118 4.22 12.71 -9.86
CA ASP A 118 4.95 12.01 -8.80
C ASP A 118 4.72 10.49 -8.83
N GLY A 119 4.05 10.01 -9.90
CA GLY A 119 3.76 8.60 -10.13
C GLY A 119 2.69 8.04 -9.18
N ILE A 120 1.93 8.89 -8.50
CA ILE A 120 0.83 8.49 -7.63
C ILE A 120 -0.49 8.92 -8.27
N MET A 121 -1.38 7.96 -8.54
CA MET A 121 -2.69 8.25 -9.11
C MET A 121 -3.77 8.57 -8.07
N ALA A 122 -3.65 8.01 -6.88
CA ALA A 122 -4.63 8.14 -5.80
C ALA A 122 -4.02 7.69 -4.47
N THR A 123 -4.78 7.83 -3.39
CA THR A 123 -4.44 7.23 -2.08
C THR A 123 -5.58 6.39 -1.56
N VAL A 124 -5.29 5.28 -0.89
CA VAL A 124 -6.26 4.44 -0.19
C VAL A 124 -6.09 4.55 1.30
N THR A 125 -7.19 4.81 2.00
CA THR A 125 -7.21 4.88 3.48
C THR A 125 -8.30 3.96 4.03
N TYR A 126 -7.93 3.05 4.94
CA TYR A 126 -8.88 2.24 5.70
C TYR A 126 -8.63 2.44 7.20
N PRO A 127 -9.28 3.44 7.82
CA PRO A 127 -8.92 3.93 9.15
C PRO A 127 -8.96 2.86 10.24
N ARG A 128 -10.00 2.01 10.23
CA ARG A 128 -10.13 0.94 11.23
C ARG A 128 -8.98 -0.05 11.21
N LEU A 129 -8.38 -0.26 10.06
CA LEU A 129 -7.24 -1.15 9.89
C LEU A 129 -5.90 -0.41 9.92
N GLY A 130 -5.90 0.93 10.00
CA GLY A 130 -4.69 1.75 9.97
C GLY A 130 -3.97 1.69 8.62
N ILE A 131 -4.70 1.36 7.52
CA ILE A 131 -4.15 1.36 6.18
C ILE A 131 -4.18 2.80 5.65
N ASN A 132 -3.05 3.25 5.12
CA ASN A 132 -2.90 4.52 4.43
C ASN A 132 -1.75 4.40 3.43
N LEU A 133 -2.07 4.17 2.14
CA LEU A 133 -1.10 3.84 1.10
C LEU A 133 -1.30 4.69 -0.15
N PRO A 134 -0.20 5.11 -0.82
CA PRO A 134 -0.27 5.64 -2.17
C PRO A 134 -0.64 4.51 -3.14
N ILE A 135 -1.44 4.85 -4.15
CA ILE A 135 -1.79 3.95 -5.26
C ILE A 135 -1.02 4.42 -6.49
N ARG A 136 -0.26 3.51 -7.09
CA ARG A 136 0.52 3.74 -8.31
C ARG A 136 -0.06 2.92 -9.48
N HIS A 137 0.38 3.22 -10.71
CA HIS A 137 0.01 2.45 -11.88
C HIS A 137 0.61 1.04 -11.86
N GLY A 138 -0.17 0.05 -12.26
CA GLY A 138 0.25 -1.35 -12.37
C GLY A 138 0.46 -2.04 -11.03
N THR A 139 0.85 -3.32 -11.10
CA THR A 139 1.09 -4.19 -9.95
C THR A 139 2.45 -4.89 -10.05
N SER A 140 3.44 -4.20 -10.64
CA SER A 140 4.81 -4.71 -10.70
C SER A 140 5.41 -4.85 -9.30
N GLN A 141 6.46 -5.67 -9.17
CA GLN A 141 7.17 -5.83 -7.89
C GLN A 141 7.66 -4.48 -7.33
N THR A 142 8.16 -3.59 -8.19
CA THR A 142 8.60 -2.25 -7.79
C THR A 142 7.44 -1.40 -7.30
N THR A 143 6.31 -1.44 -8.00
CA THR A 143 5.08 -0.73 -7.58
C THR A 143 4.61 -1.21 -6.21
N LEU A 144 4.50 -2.52 -6.03
CA LEU A 144 3.99 -3.13 -4.79
C LEU A 144 5.00 -3.03 -3.64
N ALA A 145 6.30 -2.87 -3.90
CA ALA A 145 7.29 -2.59 -2.88
C ALA A 145 7.11 -1.19 -2.25
N ASP A 146 6.58 -0.22 -3.00
CA ASP A 146 6.43 1.17 -2.57
C ASP A 146 5.05 1.52 -2.01
N GLY A 147 4.04 0.66 -2.18
CA GLY A 147 2.68 0.93 -1.73
C GLY A 147 1.64 0.01 -2.36
N ALA A 148 0.48 0.56 -2.67
CA ALA A 148 -0.55 -0.14 -3.40
C ALA A 148 -0.42 0.12 -4.91
N GLY A 149 -0.78 -0.88 -5.71
CA GLY A 149 -0.83 -0.80 -7.17
C GLY A 149 -2.26 -0.90 -7.70
N HIS A 150 -2.59 -0.11 -8.70
CA HIS A 150 -3.82 -0.25 -9.46
C HIS A 150 -3.67 -1.33 -10.52
N MET A 151 -4.53 -2.35 -10.49
CA MET A 151 -4.46 -3.46 -11.45
C MET A 151 -4.85 -2.98 -12.83
N TYR A 152 -3.93 -3.13 -13.79
CA TYR A 152 -4.18 -2.79 -15.20
C TYR A 152 -5.38 -3.56 -15.77
N GLY A 153 -6.14 -2.91 -16.64
CA GLY A 153 -7.37 -3.50 -17.22
C GLY A 153 -8.58 -3.47 -16.30
N THR A 154 -8.46 -2.90 -15.11
CA THR A 154 -9.60 -2.56 -14.24
C THR A 154 -9.91 -1.06 -14.32
N SER A 155 -11.06 -0.62 -13.83
CA SER A 155 -11.44 0.79 -13.89
C SER A 155 -10.51 1.66 -13.05
N LEU A 156 -10.15 2.84 -13.55
CA LEU A 156 -9.48 3.87 -12.75
C LEU A 156 -10.34 4.23 -11.52
N PRO A 157 -9.74 4.49 -10.37
CA PRO A 157 -10.45 4.62 -9.08
C PRO A 157 -11.08 6.03 -8.90
N VAL A 158 -11.87 6.47 -9.88
CA VAL A 158 -12.58 7.77 -9.88
C VAL A 158 -14.07 7.65 -9.59
N GLY A 159 -14.56 6.41 -9.40
CA GLY A 159 -15.96 6.09 -9.16
C GLY A 159 -16.83 6.21 -10.39
N GLY A 160 -18.12 5.94 -10.23
CA GLY A 160 -19.14 6.06 -11.27
C GLY A 160 -19.76 4.71 -11.66
N LYS A 161 -20.90 4.77 -12.35
CA LYS A 161 -21.59 3.55 -12.82
C LYS A 161 -20.74 2.79 -13.83
N ASN A 162 -20.86 1.47 -13.81
CA ASN A 162 -20.10 0.55 -14.65
C ASN A 162 -18.58 0.68 -14.42
N THR A 163 -18.16 0.78 -13.17
CA THR A 163 -16.76 0.79 -12.78
C THR A 163 -16.47 -0.25 -11.71
N HIS A 164 -15.31 -0.89 -11.83
CA HIS A 164 -14.72 -1.74 -10.82
C HIS A 164 -13.22 -1.52 -10.80
N ALA A 165 -12.71 -0.80 -9.81
CA ALA A 165 -11.28 -0.60 -9.63
C ALA A 165 -10.72 -1.69 -8.71
N VAL A 166 -9.56 -2.25 -9.05
CA VAL A 166 -8.85 -3.23 -8.21
C VAL A 166 -7.53 -2.64 -7.75
N ILE A 167 -7.37 -2.57 -6.44
CA ILE A 167 -6.19 -2.03 -5.76
C ILE A 167 -5.51 -3.17 -5.02
N SER A 168 -4.28 -3.49 -5.41
CA SER A 168 -3.48 -4.58 -4.83
C SER A 168 -2.38 -4.03 -3.95
N ALA A 169 -2.05 -4.73 -2.86
CA ALA A 169 -0.87 -4.45 -2.06
C ALA A 169 -0.36 -5.71 -1.38
N HIS A 170 0.92 -5.71 -1.05
CA HIS A 170 1.58 -6.82 -0.37
C HIS A 170 1.06 -7.06 1.05
N THR A 171 1.38 -8.25 1.55
CA THR A 171 1.27 -8.66 2.94
C THR A 171 2.53 -9.41 3.35
N GLY A 172 2.88 -9.35 4.64
CA GLY A 172 4.01 -10.12 5.18
C GLY A 172 5.39 -9.49 4.96
N LEU A 173 5.49 -8.22 4.57
CA LEU A 173 6.77 -7.53 4.50
C LEU A 173 7.31 -7.23 5.91
N ALA A 174 8.61 -7.47 6.12
CA ALA A 174 9.23 -7.34 7.43
C ALA A 174 9.39 -5.88 7.90
N ASP A 175 9.45 -4.94 6.96
CA ASP A 175 9.80 -3.54 7.18
C ASP A 175 8.62 -2.56 7.06
N ARG A 176 7.46 -3.05 6.60
CA ARG A 176 6.24 -2.22 6.46
C ARG A 176 4.98 -3.05 6.48
N MET A 177 3.90 -2.46 6.98
CA MET A 177 2.57 -3.05 6.94
C MET A 177 1.75 -2.37 5.83
N MET A 178 1.19 -3.17 4.92
CA MET A 178 0.34 -2.72 3.82
C MET A 178 -1.08 -3.28 3.97
N PHE A 179 -1.43 -4.36 3.26
CA PHE A 179 -2.72 -5.02 3.38
C PHE A 179 -2.72 -6.22 4.35
N ASP A 180 -1.73 -6.31 5.25
CA ASP A 180 -1.55 -7.37 6.23
C ASP A 180 -2.83 -7.67 7.02
N LYS A 181 -3.51 -6.64 7.50
CA LYS A 181 -4.73 -6.80 8.27
C LYS A 181 -5.92 -7.28 7.44
N LEU A 182 -5.90 -7.11 6.11
CA LEU A 182 -6.87 -7.72 5.20
C LEU A 182 -6.61 -9.21 5.08
N SER A 183 -5.35 -9.62 4.84
CA SER A 183 -4.93 -11.02 4.82
C SER A 183 -5.28 -11.73 6.13
N LEU A 184 -5.08 -11.08 7.27
CA LEU A 184 -5.46 -11.57 8.60
C LEU A 184 -6.99 -11.49 8.88
N ARG A 185 -7.81 -11.22 7.86
CA ARG A 185 -9.29 -11.15 7.94
C ARG A 185 -9.83 -10.20 9.02
N GLN A 186 -9.11 -9.10 9.27
CA GLN A 186 -9.55 -8.11 10.26
C GLN A 186 -10.55 -7.10 9.69
N GLY A 187 -10.74 -7.05 8.35
CA GLY A 187 -11.81 -6.29 7.69
C GLY A 187 -13.18 -6.85 8.05
N LYS A 188 -14.19 -5.99 8.11
CA LYS A 188 -15.58 -6.39 8.43
C LYS A 188 -16.55 -5.83 7.40
N ILE A 189 -17.57 -6.61 7.06
CA ILE A 189 -18.72 -6.11 6.28
C ILE A 189 -19.34 -4.93 7.05
N GLY A 190 -19.59 -3.86 6.32
CA GLY A 190 -20.08 -2.61 6.88
C GLY A 190 -19.03 -1.56 7.21
N ASP A 191 -17.76 -1.92 7.24
CA ASP A 191 -16.66 -0.96 7.38
C ASP A 191 -16.62 0.01 6.19
N PHE A 192 -15.94 1.15 6.39
CA PHE A 192 -15.67 2.10 5.32
C PHE A 192 -14.15 2.22 5.07
N PHE A 193 -13.81 2.32 3.80
CA PHE A 193 -12.52 2.76 3.33
C PHE A 193 -12.69 3.88 2.29
N TYR A 194 -11.64 4.61 2.01
CA TYR A 194 -11.69 5.82 1.22
C TYR A 194 -10.63 5.79 0.14
N ILE A 195 -10.99 6.29 -1.05
CA ILE A 195 -10.06 6.58 -2.13
C ILE A 195 -10.03 8.09 -2.30
N LYS A 196 -8.85 8.72 -2.16
CA LYS A 196 -8.65 10.13 -2.46
C LYS A 196 -7.93 10.24 -3.79
N VAL A 197 -8.57 10.91 -4.75
CA VAL A 197 -8.12 11.04 -6.13
C VAL A 197 -8.38 12.45 -6.64
N VAL A 198 -7.34 13.12 -7.13
CA VAL A 198 -7.40 14.49 -7.69
C VAL A 198 -8.21 15.44 -6.80
N GLY A 199 -7.93 15.43 -5.48
CA GLY A 199 -8.59 16.26 -4.48
C GLY A 199 -10.05 15.88 -4.17
N LYS A 200 -10.57 14.75 -4.69
CA LYS A 200 -11.88 14.20 -4.38
C LYS A 200 -11.74 12.97 -3.48
N THR A 201 -12.56 12.86 -2.45
CA THR A 201 -12.63 11.67 -1.60
C THR A 201 -13.87 10.86 -1.92
N LEU A 202 -13.68 9.60 -2.25
CA LEU A 202 -14.73 8.60 -2.47
C LEU A 202 -14.80 7.68 -1.26
N ALA A 203 -16.00 7.44 -0.73
CA ALA A 203 -16.23 6.53 0.39
C ALA A 203 -16.86 5.23 -0.11
N TYR A 204 -16.22 4.11 0.17
CA TYR A 204 -16.71 2.77 -0.16
C TYR A 204 -17.03 1.99 1.11
N LYS A 205 -18.15 1.29 1.09
CA LYS A 205 -18.56 0.40 2.17
C LYS A 205 -18.21 -1.04 1.81
N VAL A 206 -17.57 -1.74 2.73
CA VAL A 206 -17.28 -3.19 2.55
C VAL A 206 -18.59 -3.97 2.54
N THR A 207 -18.88 -4.60 1.41
CA THR A 207 -20.11 -5.39 1.19
C THR A 207 -19.81 -6.88 1.08
N SER A 208 -18.56 -7.26 0.73
CA SER A 208 -18.14 -8.65 0.56
C SER A 208 -16.69 -8.83 0.98
N ILE A 209 -16.35 -9.99 1.50
CA ILE A 209 -14.99 -10.44 1.80
C ILE A 209 -14.91 -11.88 1.31
N LYS A 210 -14.00 -12.14 0.35
CA LYS A 210 -13.85 -13.44 -0.29
C LYS A 210 -12.39 -13.85 -0.32
N VAL A 211 -12.13 -15.15 -0.38
CA VAL A 211 -10.88 -15.73 -0.84
C VAL A 211 -11.16 -16.28 -2.23
N VAL A 212 -10.34 -15.91 -3.19
CA VAL A 212 -10.47 -16.32 -4.59
C VAL A 212 -9.19 -17.01 -5.02
N ASP A 213 -9.30 -17.95 -5.94
CA ASP A 213 -8.12 -18.57 -6.55
C ASP A 213 -7.46 -17.59 -7.53
N PRO A 214 -6.13 -17.65 -7.69
CA PRO A 214 -5.39 -16.73 -8.56
C PRO A 214 -5.89 -16.69 -10.00
N ASP A 215 -6.48 -17.79 -10.48
CA ASP A 215 -6.96 -17.90 -11.87
C ASP A 215 -8.42 -17.47 -12.06
N HIS A 216 -9.11 -17.06 -10.99
CA HIS A 216 -10.51 -16.65 -11.02
C HIS A 216 -10.68 -15.13 -10.97
N PHE A 217 -10.65 -14.48 -12.14
CA PHE A 217 -10.81 -13.02 -12.26
C PHE A 217 -12.26 -12.54 -12.42
N ASP A 218 -13.25 -13.44 -12.44
CA ASP A 218 -14.65 -13.07 -12.69
C ASP A 218 -15.21 -12.11 -11.62
N ASP A 219 -14.78 -12.28 -10.37
CA ASP A 219 -15.14 -11.37 -9.26
C ASP A 219 -14.52 -9.96 -9.38
N LEU A 220 -13.56 -9.77 -10.31
CA LEU A 220 -12.88 -8.49 -10.53
C LEU A 220 -13.40 -7.75 -11.77
N LYS A 221 -14.32 -8.37 -12.52
CA LYS A 221 -14.93 -7.77 -13.72
C LYS A 221 -15.92 -6.66 -13.34
N ILE A 222 -16.08 -5.73 -14.26
CA ILE A 222 -17.04 -4.64 -14.11
C ILE A 222 -18.46 -5.19 -14.16
N ALA A 223 -19.21 -4.99 -13.07
CA ALA A 223 -20.63 -5.34 -13.02
C ALA A 223 -21.48 -4.16 -13.53
N PRO A 224 -22.37 -4.37 -14.52
CA PRO A 224 -23.19 -3.30 -15.07
C PRO A 224 -24.02 -2.60 -13.99
N GLY A 225 -24.01 -1.27 -14.01
CA GLY A 225 -24.77 -0.41 -13.07
C GLY A 225 -24.11 -0.18 -11.72
N LYS A 226 -23.02 -0.89 -11.39
CA LYS A 226 -22.33 -0.77 -10.10
C LYS A 226 -21.15 0.19 -10.16
N ASP A 227 -20.75 0.65 -8.98
CA ASP A 227 -19.53 1.40 -8.68
C ASP A 227 -18.82 0.64 -7.56
N GLU A 228 -17.78 -0.10 -7.91
CA GLU A 228 -17.11 -1.05 -7.02
C GLU A 228 -15.61 -0.79 -6.95
N VAL A 229 -15.05 -1.04 -5.77
CA VAL A 229 -13.59 -1.11 -5.55
C VAL A 229 -13.28 -2.37 -4.77
N THR A 230 -12.33 -3.15 -5.26
CA THR A 230 -11.77 -4.31 -4.55
C THR A 230 -10.38 -3.99 -4.01
N LEU A 231 -10.16 -4.25 -2.71
CA LEU A 231 -8.83 -4.28 -2.12
C LEU A 231 -8.34 -5.73 -2.13
N LEU A 232 -7.30 -6.01 -2.92
CA LEU A 232 -6.78 -7.34 -3.19
C LEU A 232 -5.45 -7.56 -2.49
N THR A 233 -5.26 -8.72 -1.87
CA THR A 233 -3.97 -9.11 -1.27
C THR A 233 -3.84 -10.63 -1.21
N CYS A 234 -2.62 -11.12 -1.03
CA CYS A 234 -2.35 -12.55 -0.89
C CYS A 234 -2.85 -13.11 0.44
N THR A 235 -3.19 -14.40 0.44
CA THR A 235 -3.50 -15.19 1.64
C THR A 235 -3.07 -16.62 1.38
N PRO A 236 -2.55 -17.39 2.40
CA PRO A 236 -2.38 -16.98 3.81
C PRO A 236 -1.29 -15.91 4.01
N TYR A 237 -1.31 -15.27 5.18
CA TYR A 237 -0.36 -14.22 5.55
C TYR A 237 1.09 -14.72 5.48
N GLY A 238 1.97 -13.98 4.84
CA GLY A 238 3.39 -14.28 4.75
C GLY A 238 3.77 -15.32 3.69
N VAL A 239 2.89 -15.59 2.73
CA VAL A 239 3.14 -16.49 1.59
C VAL A 239 3.21 -15.67 0.32
#